data_fcb0eb2206566867549ee26febf02da6
#
_entry.id   fcb0eb2206566867549ee26febf02da6
#
_cell.length_a   1.000
_cell.length_b   1.000
_cell.length_c   1.000
_cell.angle_alpha   90.00
_cell.angle_beta   90.00
_cell.angle_gamma   90.00
#
_symmetry.space_group_name_H-M   'P 1'
#
loop_
_entity.id
_entity.type
_entity.pdbx_description
1 polymer ?
#
loop_
_entity_poly.entity_id
_entity_poly.type
_entity_poly.pdbx_seq_one_letter_code
_entity_poly.pdbx_strand_id
1 'polypeptide(L)'
;QLHCPPTDTYYRPEIFGEFEKLKEEGKILNLGVSVEKVEEGLKALEYENVTSIQVIYNMFRQRPHELLFPKAKKNNVGIIVRVPLASGLLTGKFTKDATFAEGDHRNFNRDGDAFDVGETFSGIPFEAGVEAVKKLKDQLPENTDLVHLALRWILMRNEVSCVIPGASKVKHVKSNLQAAEKDEVSDDIMQAIDKVYESDIKPLVHQRW
;
A
#
# COMPACT_ATOMS: atom_id res chain seq x y z
N GLN A 1 -8.45 7.50 13.53
CA GLN A 1 -7.95 6.23 13.00
C GLN A 1 -6.96 5.62 13.97
N LEU A 2 -7.12 4.32 14.30
CA LEU A 2 -6.08 3.52 14.95
C LEU A 2 -4.96 3.27 13.94
N HIS A 3 -3.74 3.73 14.23
CA HIS A 3 -2.64 3.67 13.28
C HIS A 3 -1.63 2.60 13.66
N CYS A 4 -1.69 1.45 12.98
CA CYS A 4 -0.80 0.30 13.15
C CYS A 4 -0.56 -0.06 14.63
N PRO A 5 -1.62 -0.24 15.44
CA PRO A 5 -1.44 -0.68 16.82
C PRO A 5 -0.92 -2.12 16.85
N PRO A 6 -0.42 -2.62 17.99
CA PRO A 6 -0.09 -4.03 18.16
C PRO A 6 -1.26 -4.93 17.75
N THR A 7 -0.97 -6.07 17.14
CA THR A 7 -1.98 -7.00 16.58
C THR A 7 -3.05 -7.42 17.61
N ASP A 8 -2.69 -7.58 18.89
CA ASP A 8 -3.62 -7.94 19.98
C ASP A 8 -4.70 -6.88 20.22
N THR A 9 -4.46 -5.62 19.84
CA THR A 9 -5.45 -4.54 19.90
C THR A 9 -6.73 -4.87 19.12
N TYR A 10 -6.61 -5.56 18.00
CA TYR A 10 -7.75 -5.96 17.16
C TYR A 10 -8.61 -7.06 17.81
N TYR A 11 -8.13 -7.72 18.86
CA TYR A 11 -8.85 -8.74 19.65
C TYR A 11 -9.44 -8.18 20.94
N ARG A 12 -9.45 -6.85 21.10
CA ARG A 12 -9.92 -6.15 22.30
C ARG A 12 -11.17 -5.31 21.97
N PRO A 13 -12.38 -5.91 22.03
CA PRO A 13 -13.63 -5.23 21.66
C PRO A 13 -13.91 -3.96 22.49
N GLU A 14 -13.39 -3.91 23.73
CA GLU A 14 -13.53 -2.73 24.58
C GLU A 14 -12.91 -1.47 23.97
N ILE A 15 -11.82 -1.59 23.19
CA ILE A 15 -11.19 -0.46 22.51
C ILE A 15 -12.14 0.09 21.44
N PHE A 16 -12.74 -0.78 20.63
CA PHE A 16 -13.70 -0.37 19.60
C PHE A 16 -14.98 0.19 20.21
N GLY A 17 -15.41 -0.30 21.38
CA GLY A 17 -16.50 0.25 22.16
C GLY A 17 -16.26 1.67 22.65
N GLU A 18 -15.03 2.01 23.04
CA GLU A 18 -14.69 3.40 23.43
C GLU A 18 -14.77 4.36 22.22
N PHE A 19 -14.39 3.92 21.02
CA PHE A 19 -14.57 4.72 19.81
C PHE A 19 -16.04 4.91 19.44
N GLU A 20 -16.92 3.94 19.71
CA GLU A 20 -18.36 4.12 19.51
C GLU A 20 -18.92 5.23 20.45
N LYS A 21 -18.52 5.26 21.72
CA LYS A 21 -18.88 6.34 22.64
C LYS A 21 -18.43 7.72 22.13
N LEU A 22 -17.20 7.81 21.57
CA LEU A 22 -16.70 9.06 20.99
C LEU A 22 -17.55 9.52 19.79
N LYS A 23 -18.07 8.57 19.02
CA LYS A 23 -18.97 8.84 17.90
C LYS A 23 -20.34 9.30 18.39
N GLU A 24 -20.92 8.64 19.39
CA GLU A 24 -22.17 9.04 20.05
C GLU A 24 -22.08 10.45 20.66
N GLU A 25 -20.93 10.80 21.25
CA GLU A 25 -20.64 12.13 21.77
C GLU A 25 -20.37 13.18 20.68
N GLY A 26 -20.37 12.80 19.41
CA GLY A 26 -20.11 13.69 18.27
C GLY A 26 -18.65 14.16 18.15
N LYS A 27 -17.71 13.54 18.87
CA LYS A 27 -16.28 13.88 18.81
C LYS A 27 -15.59 13.35 17.56
N ILE A 28 -16.10 12.26 16.99
CA ILE A 28 -15.68 11.69 15.73
C ILE A 28 -16.91 11.35 14.88
N LEU A 29 -16.75 11.36 13.56
CA LEU A 29 -17.81 10.95 12.63
C LEU A 29 -17.73 9.47 12.31
N ASN A 30 -16.52 8.97 12.10
CA ASN A 30 -16.24 7.61 11.67
C ASN A 30 -14.95 7.08 12.33
N LEU A 31 -14.85 5.77 12.48
CA LEU A 31 -13.65 5.08 12.90
C LEU A 31 -13.01 4.37 11.70
N GLY A 32 -11.69 4.48 11.57
CA GLY A 32 -10.89 3.67 10.67
C GLY A 32 -9.73 3.01 11.40
N VAL A 33 -9.11 2.04 10.76
CA VAL A 33 -7.88 1.41 11.22
C VAL A 33 -6.79 1.49 10.13
N SER A 34 -5.54 1.57 10.54
CA SER A 34 -4.40 1.33 9.66
C SER A 34 -3.73 0.04 10.08
N VAL A 35 -3.50 -0.87 9.15
CA VAL A 35 -3.04 -2.22 9.41
C VAL A 35 -1.71 -2.51 8.70
N GLU A 36 -0.91 -3.38 9.30
CA GLU A 36 0.28 -3.94 8.65
C GLU A 36 -0.07 -5.22 7.90
N LYS A 37 -0.91 -6.07 8.49
CA LYS A 37 -1.23 -7.41 7.99
C LYS A 37 -2.66 -7.51 7.48
N VAL A 38 -2.86 -8.37 6.49
CA VAL A 38 -4.19 -8.70 5.97
C VAL A 38 -5.10 -9.23 7.07
N GLU A 39 -4.58 -10.07 7.96
CA GLU A 39 -5.31 -10.68 9.08
C GLU A 39 -5.83 -9.63 10.08
N GLU A 40 -5.07 -8.57 10.32
CA GLU A 40 -5.51 -7.44 11.17
C GLU A 40 -6.70 -6.71 10.54
N GLY A 41 -6.63 -6.48 9.22
CA GLY A 41 -7.73 -5.90 8.48
C GLY A 41 -8.97 -6.79 8.49
N LEU A 42 -8.80 -8.10 8.30
CA LEU A 42 -9.89 -9.06 8.38
C LEU A 42 -10.54 -9.09 9.77
N LYS A 43 -9.73 -9.02 10.83
CA LYS A 43 -10.23 -8.96 12.21
C LYS A 43 -10.95 -7.64 12.49
N ALA A 44 -10.43 -6.52 11.98
CA ALA A 44 -11.08 -5.21 12.13
C ALA A 44 -12.47 -5.16 11.45
N LEU A 45 -12.69 -5.91 10.37
CA LEU A 45 -13.99 -6.00 9.70
C LEU A 45 -15.10 -6.69 10.55
N GLU A 46 -14.75 -7.32 11.66
CA GLU A 46 -15.74 -7.88 12.59
C GLU A 46 -16.40 -6.81 13.46
N TYR A 47 -15.87 -5.58 13.50
CA TYR A 47 -16.41 -4.45 14.25
C TYR A 47 -17.24 -3.55 13.33
N GLU A 48 -18.54 -3.47 13.58
CA GLU A 48 -19.50 -2.73 12.73
C GLU A 48 -19.21 -1.23 12.63
N ASN A 49 -18.52 -0.66 13.62
CA ASN A 49 -18.16 0.76 13.62
C ASN A 49 -16.88 1.09 12.85
N VAL A 50 -16.16 0.11 12.31
CA VAL A 50 -15.03 0.33 11.42
C VAL A 50 -15.53 0.63 10.02
N THR A 51 -15.25 1.83 9.52
CA THR A 51 -15.72 2.32 8.21
C THR A 51 -14.63 2.44 7.16
N SER A 52 -13.35 2.39 7.57
CA SER A 52 -12.23 2.40 6.61
C SER A 52 -11.04 1.60 7.13
N ILE A 53 -10.31 1.01 6.19
CA ILE A 53 -9.04 0.30 6.43
C ILE A 53 -7.96 0.92 5.57
N GLN A 54 -6.89 1.42 6.21
CA GLN A 54 -5.69 1.86 5.52
C GLN A 54 -4.68 0.71 5.51
N VAL A 55 -4.15 0.38 4.34
CA VAL A 55 -3.24 -0.76 4.16
C VAL A 55 -2.23 -0.47 3.05
N ILE A 56 -1.03 -1.05 3.17
CA ILE A 56 -0.04 -1.00 2.09
C ILE A 56 -0.52 -1.89 0.94
N TYR A 57 -0.66 -1.29 -0.24
CA TYR A 57 -0.96 -2.01 -1.48
C TYR A 57 -0.29 -1.34 -2.67
N ASN A 58 0.45 -2.09 -3.45
CA ASN A 58 1.11 -1.62 -4.66
C ASN A 58 1.50 -2.82 -5.54
N MET A 59 2.07 -2.59 -6.73
CA MET A 59 2.48 -3.64 -7.67
C MET A 59 3.42 -4.69 -7.05
N PHE A 60 4.10 -4.33 -5.94
CA PHE A 60 5.04 -5.21 -5.22
C PHE A 60 4.51 -5.72 -3.88
N ARG A 61 3.27 -5.40 -3.52
CA ARG A 61 2.58 -5.91 -2.33
C ARG A 61 1.10 -6.11 -2.65
N GLN A 62 0.77 -7.29 -3.17
CA GLN A 62 -0.54 -7.54 -3.79
C GLN A 62 -1.51 -8.33 -2.90
N ARG A 63 -1.05 -9.01 -1.86
CA ARG A 63 -1.87 -9.89 -1.01
C ARG A 63 -3.20 -9.29 -0.50
N PRO A 64 -3.30 -7.98 -0.15
CA PRO A 64 -4.56 -7.42 0.32
C PRO A 64 -5.76 -7.58 -0.63
N HIS A 65 -5.54 -7.64 -1.95
CA HIS A 65 -6.66 -7.77 -2.90
C HIS A 65 -7.25 -9.19 -2.97
N GLU A 66 -6.56 -10.21 -2.47
CA GLU A 66 -7.05 -11.61 -2.57
C GLU A 66 -8.27 -11.86 -1.67
N LEU A 67 -8.25 -11.34 -0.45
CA LEU A 67 -9.31 -11.60 0.52
C LEU A 67 -9.80 -10.34 1.23
N LEU A 68 -8.90 -9.46 1.67
CA LEU A 68 -9.27 -8.27 2.44
C LEU A 68 -10.14 -7.32 1.62
N PHE A 69 -9.77 -7.00 0.40
CA PHE A 69 -10.52 -6.07 -0.44
C PHE A 69 -11.94 -6.54 -0.74
N PRO A 70 -12.18 -7.78 -1.22
CA PRO A 70 -13.54 -8.28 -1.43
C PRO A 70 -14.40 -8.28 -0.16
N LYS A 71 -13.81 -8.62 0.99
CA LYS A 71 -14.51 -8.59 2.27
C LYS A 71 -14.83 -7.16 2.74
N ALA A 72 -13.88 -6.23 2.60
CA ALA A 72 -14.11 -4.82 2.92
C ALA A 72 -15.25 -4.24 2.08
N LYS A 73 -15.25 -4.50 0.77
CA LYS A 73 -16.33 -4.07 -0.14
C LYS A 73 -17.69 -4.65 0.26
N LYS A 74 -17.73 -5.95 0.58
CA LYS A 74 -18.97 -6.62 1.04
C LYS A 74 -19.54 -5.98 2.32
N ASN A 75 -18.66 -5.52 3.21
CA ASN A 75 -19.03 -4.87 4.47
C ASN A 75 -19.19 -3.34 4.34
N ASN A 76 -19.11 -2.78 3.12
CA ASN A 76 -19.16 -1.35 2.85
C ASN A 76 -18.07 -0.55 3.62
N VAL A 77 -16.90 -1.14 3.76
CA VAL A 77 -15.72 -0.52 4.40
C VAL A 77 -14.77 -0.01 3.34
N GLY A 78 -14.40 1.27 3.39
CA GLY A 78 -13.51 1.91 2.42
C GLY A 78 -12.06 1.47 2.58
N ILE A 79 -11.38 1.22 1.46
CA ILE A 79 -9.94 0.93 1.44
C ILE A 79 -9.15 2.19 1.10
N ILE A 80 -8.21 2.56 1.97
CA ILE A 80 -7.25 3.64 1.77
C ILE A 80 -5.88 3.00 1.53
N VAL A 81 -5.34 3.20 0.32
CA VAL A 81 -4.05 2.63 -0.04
C VAL A 81 -2.91 3.58 0.32
N ARG A 82 -1.98 3.11 1.16
CA ARG A 82 -0.73 3.81 1.50
C ARG A 82 0.50 3.15 0.86
N VAL A 83 1.62 3.84 0.85
CA VAL A 83 2.91 3.40 0.24
C VAL A 83 2.74 2.91 -1.22
N PRO A 84 1.98 3.63 -2.07
CA PRO A 84 1.64 3.16 -3.42
C PRO A 84 2.85 3.00 -4.34
N LEU A 85 3.96 3.67 -4.03
CA LEU A 85 5.19 3.63 -4.83
C LEU A 85 6.31 2.80 -4.18
N ALA A 86 6.00 1.94 -3.20
CA ALA A 86 6.97 1.09 -2.49
C ALA A 86 8.20 1.89 -2.04
N SER A 87 7.98 2.99 -1.27
CA SER A 87 9.01 3.93 -0.78
C SER A 87 9.89 4.52 -1.90
N GLY A 88 9.35 4.57 -3.11
CA GLY A 88 10.01 5.14 -4.28
C GLY A 88 10.63 4.13 -5.25
N LEU A 89 10.67 2.83 -4.95
CA LEU A 89 11.10 1.80 -5.90
C LEU A 89 10.36 1.92 -7.22
N LEU A 90 9.03 2.02 -7.18
CA LEU A 90 8.14 2.11 -8.34
C LEU A 90 8.21 3.48 -9.06
N THR A 91 9.12 4.36 -8.69
CA THR A 91 9.46 5.52 -9.55
C THR A 91 10.41 5.12 -10.69
N GLY A 92 11.08 3.98 -10.56
CA GLY A 92 12.06 3.50 -11.54
C GLY A 92 13.35 4.31 -11.60
N LYS A 93 13.62 5.14 -10.57
CA LYS A 93 14.77 6.07 -10.54
C LYS A 93 15.95 5.54 -9.74
N PHE A 94 15.76 4.53 -8.92
CA PHE A 94 16.83 4.01 -8.08
C PHE A 94 17.74 3.06 -8.85
N THR A 95 19.03 3.20 -8.55
CA THR A 95 20.07 2.21 -8.89
C THR A 95 20.49 1.48 -7.62
N LYS A 96 21.23 0.37 -7.75
CA LYS A 96 21.73 -0.39 -6.58
C LYS A 96 22.63 0.46 -5.66
N ASP A 97 23.26 1.48 -6.20
CA ASP A 97 24.17 2.39 -5.48
C ASP A 97 23.43 3.59 -4.86
N ALA A 98 22.09 3.64 -4.95
CA ALA A 98 21.35 4.76 -4.40
C ALA A 98 21.48 4.82 -2.87
N THR A 99 21.82 6.01 -2.38
CA THR A 99 21.98 6.31 -0.95
C THR A 99 20.84 7.22 -0.47
N PHE A 100 20.54 7.14 0.82
CA PHE A 100 19.51 7.93 1.46
C PHE A 100 20.13 8.67 2.66
N ALA A 101 19.55 9.84 2.99
CA ALA A 101 20.01 10.61 4.14
C ALA A 101 19.87 9.80 5.45
N GLU A 102 20.70 10.09 6.45
CA GLU A 102 20.70 9.39 7.74
C GLU A 102 19.33 9.41 8.42
N GLY A 103 18.60 10.53 8.37
CA GLY A 103 17.25 10.68 8.92
C GLY A 103 16.12 10.16 8.02
N ASP A 104 16.42 9.52 6.88
CA ASP A 104 15.43 8.94 5.98
C ASP A 104 15.15 7.49 6.39
N HIS A 105 13.87 7.11 6.50
CA HIS A 105 13.48 5.75 6.89
C HIS A 105 14.03 4.68 5.94
N ARG A 106 14.27 5.01 4.67
CA ARG A 106 14.91 4.11 3.70
C ARG A 106 16.35 3.78 4.02
N ASN A 107 16.98 4.54 4.93
CA ASN A 107 18.27 4.27 5.51
C ASN A 107 18.11 3.55 6.86
N PHE A 108 17.53 4.21 7.87
CA PHE A 108 17.52 3.70 9.24
C PHE A 108 16.52 2.56 9.51
N ASN A 109 15.48 2.38 8.68
CA ASN A 109 14.49 1.31 8.84
C ASN A 109 14.52 0.29 7.69
N ARG A 110 15.66 0.13 7.03
CA ARG A 110 15.77 -0.81 5.89
C ARG A 110 15.49 -2.24 6.30
N ASP A 111 15.88 -2.62 7.50
CA ASP A 111 15.74 -3.96 8.07
C ASP A 111 14.62 -4.06 9.13
N GLY A 112 13.89 -2.97 9.36
CA GLY A 112 12.77 -2.92 10.31
C GLY A 112 13.19 -2.61 11.74
N ASP A 113 14.32 -1.95 11.94
CA ASP A 113 14.88 -1.66 13.28
C ASP A 113 14.05 -0.66 14.10
N ALA A 114 13.25 0.19 13.44
CA ALA A 114 12.46 1.21 14.11
C ALA A 114 10.95 0.93 14.09
N PHE A 115 10.45 0.36 13.00
CA PHE A 115 9.03 -0.01 12.81
C PHE A 115 8.92 -1.12 11.76
N ASP A 116 7.70 -1.61 11.47
CA ASP A 116 7.51 -2.76 10.56
C ASP A 116 8.29 -2.56 9.24
N VAL A 117 9.08 -3.56 8.89
CA VAL A 117 9.94 -3.54 7.69
C VAL A 117 9.13 -3.37 6.41
N GLY A 118 7.84 -3.75 6.40
CA GLY A 118 6.94 -3.55 5.26
C GLY A 118 6.69 -2.08 4.90
N GLU A 119 6.92 -1.16 5.84
CA GLU A 119 6.86 0.29 5.58
C GLU A 119 7.99 0.78 4.67
N THR A 120 9.11 0.06 4.65
CA THR A 120 10.27 0.41 3.83
C THR A 120 10.38 -0.55 2.66
N PHE A 121 10.27 -0.01 1.44
CA PHE A 121 10.30 -0.76 0.18
C PHE A 121 9.30 -1.93 0.11
N SER A 122 8.17 -1.86 0.85
CA SER A 122 7.22 -2.96 1.00
C SER A 122 7.82 -4.24 1.59
N GLY A 123 8.90 -4.12 2.37
CA GLY A 123 9.64 -5.23 2.98
C GLY A 123 10.53 -6.01 2.03
N ILE A 124 10.75 -5.51 0.82
CA ILE A 124 11.59 -6.13 -0.19
C ILE A 124 13.06 -5.69 0.05
N PRO A 125 14.03 -6.62 0.00
CA PRO A 125 15.44 -6.24 -0.01
C PRO A 125 15.70 -5.25 -1.16
N PHE A 126 16.35 -4.12 -0.86
CA PHE A 126 16.46 -2.98 -1.78
C PHE A 126 16.98 -3.37 -3.18
N GLU A 127 18.06 -4.15 -3.22
CA GLU A 127 18.67 -4.59 -4.49
C GLU A 127 17.73 -5.48 -5.30
N ALA A 128 16.98 -6.37 -4.64
CA ALA A 128 15.97 -7.21 -5.30
C ALA A 128 14.84 -6.35 -5.88
N GLY A 129 14.40 -5.34 -5.13
CA GLY A 129 13.40 -4.39 -5.60
C GLY A 129 13.85 -3.58 -6.83
N VAL A 130 15.09 -3.10 -6.83
CA VAL A 130 15.68 -2.40 -7.99
C VAL A 130 15.77 -3.31 -9.22
N GLU A 131 16.18 -4.57 -9.03
CA GLU A 131 16.25 -5.55 -10.12
C GLU A 131 14.86 -5.89 -10.67
N ALA A 132 13.87 -6.07 -9.80
CA ALA A 132 12.49 -6.32 -10.21
C ALA A 132 11.91 -5.15 -11.02
N VAL A 133 12.18 -3.91 -10.60
CA VAL A 133 11.79 -2.71 -11.37
C VAL A 133 12.45 -2.68 -12.74
N LYS A 134 13.73 -3.04 -12.83
CA LYS A 134 14.42 -3.12 -14.12
C LYS A 134 13.77 -4.15 -15.04
N LYS A 135 13.54 -5.37 -14.53
CA LYS A 135 12.84 -6.44 -15.30
C LYS A 135 11.44 -6.03 -15.74
N LEU A 136 10.72 -5.28 -14.90
CA LEU A 136 9.42 -4.74 -15.28
C LEU A 136 9.56 -3.73 -16.42
N LYS A 137 10.49 -2.78 -16.31
CA LYS A 137 10.71 -1.77 -17.37
C LYS A 137 11.09 -2.40 -18.71
N ASP A 138 11.86 -3.48 -18.72
CA ASP A 138 12.26 -4.20 -19.93
C ASP A 138 11.06 -4.88 -20.65
N GLN A 139 9.91 -5.03 -19.96
CA GLN A 139 8.67 -5.61 -20.51
C GLN A 139 7.60 -4.54 -20.82
N LEU A 140 7.85 -3.28 -20.49
CA LEU A 140 6.90 -2.18 -20.72
C LEU A 140 7.24 -1.41 -21.99
N PRO A 141 6.26 -0.74 -22.61
CA PRO A 141 6.51 0.21 -23.69
C PRO A 141 7.56 1.25 -23.32
N GLU A 142 8.38 1.64 -24.30
CA GLU A 142 9.39 2.68 -24.12
C GLU A 142 8.74 3.97 -23.58
N ASN A 143 9.41 4.66 -22.66
CA ASN A 143 8.93 5.89 -22.00
C ASN A 143 7.68 5.74 -21.12
N THR A 144 7.32 4.53 -20.67
CA THR A 144 6.25 4.34 -19.69
C THR A 144 6.57 5.09 -18.38
N ASP A 145 5.68 5.98 -17.95
CA ASP A 145 5.76 6.63 -16.63
C ASP A 145 5.33 5.66 -15.54
N LEU A 146 6.30 5.10 -14.82
CA LEU A 146 6.05 4.12 -13.77
C LEU A 146 5.23 4.67 -12.60
N VAL A 147 5.34 5.97 -12.29
CA VAL A 147 4.55 6.58 -11.22
C VAL A 147 3.07 6.59 -11.60
N HIS A 148 2.77 7.03 -12.82
CA HIS A 148 1.40 7.02 -13.32
C HIS A 148 0.85 5.60 -13.46
N LEU A 149 1.68 4.67 -13.98
CA LEU A 149 1.30 3.25 -14.08
C LEU A 149 0.96 2.67 -12.70
N ALA A 150 1.84 2.85 -11.70
CA ALA A 150 1.63 2.31 -10.36
C ALA A 150 0.36 2.85 -9.69
N LEU A 151 0.11 4.15 -9.80
CA LEU A 151 -1.09 4.76 -9.23
C LEU A 151 -2.36 4.33 -9.98
N ARG A 152 -2.32 4.29 -11.32
CA ARG A 152 -3.46 3.86 -12.12
C ARG A 152 -3.79 2.39 -11.88
N TRP A 153 -2.78 1.52 -11.79
CA TRP A 153 -2.95 0.10 -11.47
C TRP A 153 -3.70 -0.12 -10.15
N ILE A 154 -3.41 0.68 -9.12
CA ILE A 154 -4.14 0.63 -7.84
C ILE A 154 -5.58 1.10 -8.03
N LEU A 155 -5.78 2.23 -8.73
CA LEU A 155 -7.09 2.85 -8.93
C LEU A 155 -8.05 2.04 -9.82
N MET A 156 -7.55 1.04 -10.53
CA MET A 156 -8.40 0.07 -11.25
C MET A 156 -9.10 -0.93 -10.32
N ARG A 157 -8.71 -0.99 -9.04
CA ARG A 157 -9.39 -1.86 -8.05
C ARG A 157 -10.65 -1.17 -7.54
N ASN A 158 -11.81 -1.73 -7.88
CA ASN A 158 -13.13 -1.19 -7.49
C ASN A 158 -13.37 -1.14 -5.97
N GLU A 159 -12.53 -1.79 -5.19
CA GLU A 159 -12.56 -1.81 -3.74
C GLU A 159 -11.80 -0.63 -3.11
N VAL A 160 -10.89 -0.01 -3.87
CA VAL A 160 -10.06 1.09 -3.40
C VAL A 160 -10.87 2.39 -3.43
N SER A 161 -11.03 3.02 -2.27
CA SER A 161 -11.72 4.30 -2.12
C SER A 161 -10.79 5.48 -2.41
N CYS A 162 -9.53 5.41 -1.99
CA CYS A 162 -8.53 6.41 -2.34
C CYS A 162 -7.09 5.88 -2.17
N VAL A 163 -6.15 6.60 -2.78
CA VAL A 163 -4.70 6.37 -2.68
C VAL A 163 -4.07 7.62 -2.09
N ILE A 164 -3.14 7.46 -1.15
CA ILE A 164 -2.44 8.56 -0.48
C ILE A 164 -0.95 8.58 -0.87
N PRO A 165 -0.60 9.02 -2.10
CA PRO A 165 0.79 9.10 -2.55
C PRO A 165 1.52 10.27 -1.89
N GLY A 166 2.78 10.06 -1.51
CA GLY A 166 3.64 11.13 -1.00
C GLY A 166 3.90 12.22 -2.05
N ALA A 167 3.94 13.49 -1.60
CA ALA A 167 4.25 14.63 -2.45
C ALA A 167 5.04 15.70 -1.68
N SER A 168 6.29 15.94 -2.06
CA SER A 168 7.14 16.98 -1.46
C SER A 168 7.16 18.30 -2.25
N LYS A 169 6.51 18.35 -3.42
CA LYS A 169 6.45 19.51 -4.32
C LYS A 169 5.09 19.57 -5.01
N VAL A 170 4.63 20.78 -5.34
CA VAL A 170 3.36 20.99 -6.07
C VAL A 170 3.29 20.18 -7.37
N LYS A 171 4.41 20.05 -8.08
CA LYS A 171 4.46 19.22 -9.30
C LYS A 171 4.15 17.75 -9.04
N HIS A 172 4.50 17.21 -7.86
CA HIS A 172 4.16 15.82 -7.51
C HIS A 172 2.66 15.65 -7.29
N VAL A 173 2.01 16.62 -6.62
CA VAL A 173 0.55 16.61 -6.46
C VAL A 173 -0.14 16.60 -7.80
N LYS A 174 0.26 17.51 -8.72
CA LYS A 174 -0.32 17.58 -10.06
C LYS A 174 -0.11 16.28 -10.85
N SER A 175 1.11 15.72 -10.82
CA SER A 175 1.43 14.44 -11.47
C SER A 175 0.61 13.28 -10.90
N ASN A 176 0.49 13.19 -9.56
CA ASN A 176 -0.29 12.14 -8.92
C ASN A 176 -1.78 12.21 -9.33
N LEU A 177 -2.37 13.42 -9.43
CA LEU A 177 -3.74 13.60 -9.89
C LEU A 177 -3.92 13.15 -11.34
N GLN A 178 -2.97 13.47 -12.22
CA GLN A 178 -3.02 13.05 -13.62
C GLN A 178 -3.05 11.52 -13.80
N ALA A 179 -2.52 10.76 -12.84
CA ALA A 179 -2.59 9.31 -12.90
C ALA A 179 -4.03 8.77 -12.90
N ALA A 180 -4.97 9.47 -12.22
CA ALA A 180 -6.38 9.10 -12.18
C ALA A 180 -7.09 9.32 -13.54
N GLU A 181 -6.57 10.20 -14.38
CA GLU A 181 -7.11 10.54 -15.70
C GLU A 181 -6.55 9.66 -16.82
N LYS A 182 -5.59 8.78 -16.51
CA LYS A 182 -5.00 7.87 -17.50
C LYS A 182 -5.97 6.75 -17.88
N ASP A 183 -5.81 6.25 -19.10
CA ASP A 183 -6.49 5.05 -19.57
C ASP A 183 -6.22 3.86 -18.63
N GLU A 184 -7.07 2.85 -18.72
CA GLU A 184 -6.86 1.61 -18.02
C GLU A 184 -5.55 0.93 -18.46
N VAL A 185 -4.90 0.28 -17.52
CA VAL A 185 -3.69 -0.50 -17.80
C VAL A 185 -4.08 -1.69 -18.67
N SER A 186 -3.43 -1.84 -19.83
CA SER A 186 -3.74 -2.94 -20.76
C SER A 186 -3.40 -4.31 -20.16
N ASP A 187 -4.05 -5.35 -20.68
CA ASP A 187 -3.83 -6.74 -20.23
C ASP A 187 -2.36 -7.18 -20.37
N ASP A 188 -1.67 -6.79 -21.43
CA ASP A 188 -0.25 -7.11 -21.62
C ASP A 188 0.61 -6.50 -20.50
N ILE A 189 0.34 -5.26 -20.11
CA ILE A 189 1.05 -4.58 -19.01
C ILE A 189 0.68 -5.23 -17.67
N MET A 190 -0.59 -5.60 -17.46
CA MET A 190 -1.02 -6.32 -16.27
C MET A 190 -0.28 -7.66 -16.14
N GLN A 191 -0.18 -8.42 -17.23
CA GLN A 191 0.56 -9.68 -17.26
C GLN A 191 2.05 -9.49 -16.97
N ALA A 192 2.67 -8.42 -17.48
CA ALA A 192 4.07 -8.10 -17.19
C ALA A 192 4.29 -7.81 -15.69
N ILE A 193 3.38 -7.04 -15.07
CA ILE A 193 3.39 -6.77 -13.63
C ILE A 193 3.24 -8.07 -12.82
N ASP A 194 2.24 -8.89 -13.16
CA ASP A 194 1.97 -10.15 -12.46
C ASP A 194 3.14 -11.13 -12.60
N LYS A 195 3.75 -11.22 -13.76
CA LYS A 195 4.91 -12.07 -13.99
C LYS A 195 6.09 -11.69 -13.09
N VAL A 196 6.43 -10.40 -13.02
CA VAL A 196 7.51 -9.91 -12.15
C VAL A 196 7.15 -10.12 -10.67
N TYR A 197 5.89 -9.84 -10.30
CA TYR A 197 5.44 -10.08 -8.93
C TYR A 197 5.57 -11.55 -8.53
N GLU A 198 5.03 -12.47 -9.30
CA GLU A 198 5.04 -13.91 -9.00
C GLU A 198 6.46 -14.50 -8.93
N SER A 199 7.35 -14.09 -9.85
CA SER A 199 8.70 -14.68 -9.91
C SER A 199 9.71 -14.02 -8.95
N ASP A 200 9.68 -12.71 -8.76
CA ASP A 200 10.76 -11.98 -8.11
C ASP A 200 10.36 -11.39 -6.74
N ILE A 201 9.08 -11.12 -6.53
CA ILE A 201 8.61 -10.39 -5.34
C ILE A 201 7.85 -11.30 -4.37
N LYS A 202 6.85 -12.02 -4.88
CA LYS A 202 5.96 -12.86 -4.07
C LYS A 202 6.69 -13.83 -3.14
N PRO A 203 7.74 -14.56 -3.57
CA PRO A 203 8.49 -15.47 -2.71
C PRO A 203 9.14 -14.77 -1.51
N LEU A 204 9.42 -13.46 -1.62
CA LEU A 204 10.11 -12.70 -0.59
C LEU A 204 9.17 -12.13 0.48
N VAL A 205 7.95 -11.72 0.07
CA VAL A 205 7.14 -10.86 0.93
C VAL A 205 5.68 -11.30 1.11
N HIS A 206 5.11 -12.06 0.16
CA HIS A 206 3.66 -12.29 0.12
C HIS A 206 3.10 -12.90 1.41
N GLN A 207 3.81 -13.86 2.00
CA GLN A 207 3.42 -14.58 3.22
C GLN A 207 3.59 -13.78 4.52
N ARG A 208 4.22 -12.60 4.46
CA ARG A 208 4.58 -11.83 5.67
C ARG A 208 3.47 -10.91 6.16
N TRP A 209 2.62 -10.49 5.27
CA TRP A 209 1.59 -9.47 5.58
C TRP A 209 0.19 -9.81 5.09
#